data_b09c001f30b30b590027d037e8797ce1
#
_entry.id   b09c001f30b30b590027d037e8797ce1
#
_cell.length_a   1.000
_cell.length_b   1.000
_cell.length_c   1.000
_cell.angle_alpha   90.00
_cell.angle_beta   90.00
_cell.angle_gamma   90.00
#
_symmetry.space_group_name_H-M   'P 1'
#
loop_
_entity.id
_entity.type
_entity.pdbx_description
1 polymer ?
#
loop_
_entity_poly.entity_id
_entity_poly.type
_entity_poly.pdbx_seq_one_letter_code
_entity_poly.pdbx_strand_id
1 'polypeptide(L)'
;QSKDYSFEKIQYKVGRRAYNYLMSKEINTTSLFQSILEAQKNNELPPVEKWNPPLCENVDMKIARDGKWFFKNSPIGREKMVKLFSTVIRFDDDGFYYLVTPVEKIQLKVEDKPFVIKTFNKEVIDGKEAYLFQTNVDDIVTLSNENPLRVEIDKKTQEPSPYILVRKNLEALISRNVFYQLVEEAKLNSKTQELEINSGGDVFSLGKVI
;
A
#
# COMPACT_ATOMS: atom_id res chain seq x y z
N GLN A 1 -0.75 -28.83 -18.16
CA GLN A 1 0.63 -28.38 -18.48
C GLN A 1 1.10 -27.45 -17.38
N SER A 2 1.84 -28.00 -16.41
CA SER A 2 2.47 -27.23 -15.35
C SER A 2 3.58 -26.36 -15.95
N LYS A 3 3.49 -25.03 -15.80
CA LYS A 3 4.59 -24.15 -16.13
C LYS A 3 5.63 -24.24 -15.03
N ASP A 4 6.63 -25.05 -15.28
CA ASP A 4 7.84 -25.14 -14.46
C ASP A 4 8.62 -23.81 -14.54
N TYR A 5 8.50 -22.98 -13.51
CA TYR A 5 9.32 -21.79 -13.36
C TYR A 5 10.63 -22.18 -12.70
N SER A 6 11.59 -22.70 -13.51
CA SER A 6 12.93 -22.99 -13.01
C SER A 6 13.65 -21.71 -12.56
N PHE A 7 14.48 -21.87 -11.55
CA PHE A 7 15.30 -20.83 -10.89
C PHE A 7 16.05 -19.94 -11.89
N GLU A 8 16.52 -20.47 -13.01
CA GLU A 8 17.19 -19.73 -14.07
C GLU A 8 16.30 -18.71 -14.81
N LYS A 9 15.01 -18.99 -14.98
CA LYS A 9 14.07 -18.03 -15.61
C LYS A 9 13.73 -16.84 -14.73
N ILE A 10 13.83 -17.01 -13.41
CA ILE A 10 13.64 -15.92 -12.42
C ILE A 10 14.83 -14.97 -12.44
N GLN A 11 16.07 -15.49 -12.57
CA GLN A 11 17.28 -14.68 -12.72
C GLN A 11 17.20 -13.73 -13.95
N TYR A 12 16.66 -14.18 -15.07
CA TYR A 12 16.52 -13.36 -16.28
C TYR A 12 15.47 -12.25 -16.13
N LYS A 13 14.38 -12.49 -15.39
CA LYS A 13 13.32 -11.48 -15.17
C LYS A 13 13.67 -10.39 -14.17
N VAL A 14 14.52 -10.68 -13.20
CA VAL A 14 14.89 -9.74 -12.12
C VAL A 14 16.16 -8.92 -12.45
N GLY A 15 16.88 -9.27 -13.53
CA GLY A 15 18.14 -8.64 -13.99
C GLY A 15 19.31 -8.88 -13.05
N ARG A 16 20.33 -9.51 -13.59
CA ARG A 16 21.53 -9.97 -12.90
C ARG A 16 22.17 -8.95 -11.92
N ARG A 17 22.13 -7.66 -12.24
CA ARG A 17 22.72 -6.61 -11.39
C ARG A 17 21.96 -6.36 -10.08
N ALA A 18 20.62 -6.34 -10.08
CA ALA A 18 19.85 -6.15 -8.86
C ALA A 18 19.83 -7.43 -8.01
N TYR A 19 19.78 -8.61 -8.65
CA TYR A 19 19.91 -9.88 -7.97
C TYR A 19 21.28 -9.99 -7.28
N ASN A 20 22.40 -9.74 -7.99
CA ASN A 20 23.75 -9.78 -7.42
C ASN A 20 23.98 -8.67 -6.39
N TYR A 21 23.35 -7.50 -6.53
CA TYR A 21 23.44 -6.41 -5.56
C TYR A 21 22.70 -6.73 -4.25
N LEU A 22 21.56 -7.39 -4.34
CA LEU A 22 20.82 -7.90 -3.17
C LEU A 22 21.52 -9.11 -2.52
N MET A 23 22.20 -9.96 -3.32
CA MET A 23 22.92 -11.15 -2.84
C MET A 23 24.29 -10.82 -2.23
N SER A 24 24.86 -9.63 -2.45
CA SER A 24 26.23 -9.30 -2.01
C SER A 24 26.35 -8.88 -0.54
N LYS A 25 25.27 -8.83 0.23
CA LYS A 25 25.33 -8.55 1.68
C LYS A 25 24.25 -9.34 2.44
N GLU A 26 24.64 -10.43 3.06
CA GLU A 26 24.11 -11.14 4.25
C GLU A 26 22.59 -11.16 4.52
N ILE A 27 21.76 -10.64 3.62
CA ILE A 27 20.32 -10.86 3.64
C ILE A 27 20.08 -12.12 2.83
N ASN A 28 19.50 -13.13 3.43
CA ASN A 28 19.11 -14.35 2.72
C ASN A 28 17.87 -14.04 1.86
N THR A 29 18.06 -13.18 0.84
CA THR A 29 17.04 -12.71 -0.09
C THR A 29 16.36 -13.84 -0.85
N THR A 30 17.03 -14.99 -0.95
CA THR A 30 16.48 -16.18 -1.59
C THR A 30 15.28 -16.71 -0.81
N SER A 31 15.35 -16.73 0.53
CA SER A 31 14.23 -17.18 1.37
C SER A 31 13.10 -16.16 1.39
N LEU A 32 13.40 -14.86 1.43
CA LEU A 32 12.43 -13.78 1.31
C LEU A 32 11.65 -13.90 0.00
N PHE A 33 12.35 -14.01 -1.13
CA PHE A 33 11.72 -14.17 -2.44
C PHE A 33 10.91 -15.46 -2.56
N GLN A 34 11.44 -16.58 -2.10
CA GLN A 34 10.76 -17.87 -2.18
C GLN A 34 9.47 -17.89 -1.35
N SER A 35 9.51 -17.43 -0.11
CA SER A 35 8.33 -17.43 0.76
C SER A 35 7.23 -16.49 0.25
N ILE A 36 7.60 -15.34 -0.33
CA ILE A 36 6.62 -14.42 -0.93
C ILE A 36 6.05 -15.03 -2.23
N LEU A 37 6.86 -15.65 -3.07
CA LEU A 37 6.41 -16.30 -4.30
C LEU A 37 5.50 -17.51 -4.03
N GLU A 38 5.80 -18.28 -2.99
CA GLU A 38 4.95 -19.41 -2.56
C GLU A 38 3.58 -18.92 -2.05
N ALA A 39 3.56 -17.84 -1.29
CA ALA A 39 2.33 -17.21 -0.83
C ALA A 39 1.46 -16.68 -1.98
N GLN A 40 2.07 -16.16 -3.05
CA GLN A 40 1.34 -15.68 -4.23
C GLN A 40 0.78 -16.78 -5.15
N LYS A 41 1.17 -18.05 -4.99
CA LYS A 41 0.64 -19.16 -5.81
C LYS A 41 -0.86 -19.35 -5.65
N ASN A 42 -1.44 -18.92 -4.55
CA ASN A 42 -2.86 -19.10 -4.22
C ASN A 42 -3.73 -17.87 -4.46
N ASN A 43 -3.22 -16.80 -5.11
CA ASN A 43 -3.90 -15.51 -5.28
C ASN A 43 -4.36 -14.82 -3.97
N GLU A 44 -3.90 -15.30 -2.82
CA GLU A 44 -4.20 -14.72 -1.52
C GLU A 44 -3.01 -13.93 -0.97
N LEU A 45 -3.31 -12.92 -0.16
CA LEU A 45 -2.26 -12.19 0.55
C LEU A 45 -1.60 -13.10 1.58
N PRO A 46 -0.26 -13.02 1.73
CA PRO A 46 0.44 -13.78 2.74
C PRO A 46 -0.09 -13.53 4.15
N PRO A 47 -0.20 -14.57 5.00
CA PRO A 47 -0.70 -14.44 6.38
C PRO A 47 0.38 -13.86 7.31
N VAL A 48 0.83 -12.63 7.04
CA VAL A 48 1.95 -11.97 7.73
C VAL A 48 1.77 -11.86 9.25
N GLU A 49 0.52 -11.85 9.74
CA GLU A 49 0.20 -11.81 11.18
C GLU A 49 0.57 -13.11 11.91
N LYS A 50 0.63 -14.22 11.17
CA LYS A 50 1.00 -15.53 11.75
C LYS A 50 2.50 -15.70 11.88
N TRP A 51 3.29 -14.78 11.31
CA TRP A 51 4.75 -14.89 11.28
C TRP A 51 5.38 -13.99 12.33
N ASN A 52 6.28 -14.53 13.12
CA ASN A 52 7.03 -13.80 14.14
C ASN A 52 8.54 -14.11 14.06
N PRO A 53 9.18 -13.82 12.92
CA PRO A 53 10.60 -14.04 12.73
C PRO A 53 11.45 -13.00 13.47
N PRO A 54 12.77 -13.26 13.62
CA PRO A 54 13.70 -12.29 14.17
C PRO A 54 13.79 -11.05 13.27
N LEU A 55 14.10 -9.90 13.91
CA LEU A 55 14.36 -8.65 13.22
C LEU A 55 15.73 -8.73 12.51
N CYS A 56 15.73 -8.45 11.22
CA CYS A 56 16.95 -8.25 10.45
C CYS A 56 17.39 -6.79 10.59
N GLU A 57 18.51 -6.56 11.27
CA GLU A 57 19.07 -5.24 11.51
C GLU A 57 19.83 -4.72 10.28
N ASN A 58 20.06 -3.40 10.23
CA ASN A 58 20.88 -2.71 9.23
C ASN A 58 20.38 -2.78 7.79
N VAL A 59 19.09 -3.00 7.59
CA VAL A 59 18.43 -2.90 6.28
C VAL A 59 17.80 -1.52 6.14
N ASP A 60 18.36 -0.68 5.27
CA ASP A 60 17.82 0.66 5.02
C ASP A 60 16.84 0.62 3.86
N MET A 61 15.55 0.40 4.18
CA MET A 61 14.43 0.47 3.24
C MET A 61 13.48 1.58 3.63
N LYS A 62 13.05 2.35 2.62
CA LYS A 62 12.16 3.49 2.82
C LYS A 62 11.05 3.54 1.78
N ILE A 63 9.87 3.98 2.22
CA ILE A 63 8.75 4.38 1.37
C ILE A 63 8.56 5.88 1.55
N ALA A 64 8.74 6.65 0.47
CA ALA A 64 8.50 8.08 0.47
C ALA A 64 7.00 8.40 0.43
N ARG A 65 6.64 9.62 0.77
CA ARG A 65 5.24 10.08 0.81
C ARG A 65 4.50 9.93 -0.54
N ASP A 66 5.24 9.98 -1.66
CA ASP A 66 4.69 9.77 -3.01
C ASP A 66 4.51 8.29 -3.40
N GLY A 67 4.84 7.37 -2.48
CA GLY A 67 4.74 5.92 -2.65
C GLY A 67 5.95 5.28 -3.34
N LYS A 68 7.02 6.02 -3.58
CA LYS A 68 8.26 5.46 -4.13
C LYS A 68 9.05 4.73 -3.06
N TRP A 69 9.61 3.59 -3.46
CA TRP A 69 10.43 2.75 -2.61
C TRP A 69 11.92 2.98 -2.86
N PHE A 70 12.68 2.96 -1.79
CA PHE A 70 14.13 3.12 -1.81
C PHE A 70 14.82 2.02 -1.01
N PHE A 71 15.97 1.59 -1.50
CA PHE A 71 16.90 0.75 -0.78
C PHE A 71 18.26 1.45 -0.76
N LYS A 72 18.82 1.72 0.43
CA LYS A 72 20.06 2.49 0.60
C LYS A 72 20.09 3.77 -0.25
N ASN A 73 19.02 4.57 -0.15
CA ASN A 73 18.83 5.81 -0.90
C ASN A 73 18.71 5.68 -2.44
N SER A 74 18.78 4.45 -2.99
CA SER A 74 18.56 4.20 -4.40
C SER A 74 17.11 3.82 -4.66
N PRO A 75 16.42 4.44 -5.63
CA PRO A 75 15.02 4.12 -5.92
C PRO A 75 14.89 2.70 -6.48
N ILE A 76 13.87 1.98 -6.02
CA ILE A 76 13.48 0.67 -6.56
C ILE A 76 12.56 0.90 -7.74
N GLY A 77 13.14 0.96 -8.96
CA GLY A 77 12.38 1.25 -10.19
C GLY A 77 11.59 0.07 -10.76
N ARG A 78 11.59 -1.10 -10.09
CA ARG A 78 10.89 -2.29 -10.58
C ARG A 78 9.53 -2.42 -9.92
N GLU A 79 8.48 -2.02 -10.60
CA GLU A 79 7.10 -2.09 -10.13
C GLU A 79 6.71 -3.49 -9.61
N LYS A 80 7.08 -4.56 -10.33
CA LYS A 80 6.79 -5.93 -9.91
C LYS A 80 7.43 -6.29 -8.57
N MET A 81 8.61 -5.74 -8.28
CA MET A 81 9.29 -5.95 -7.00
C MET A 81 8.60 -5.17 -5.88
N VAL A 82 8.22 -3.93 -6.15
CA VAL A 82 7.45 -3.09 -5.22
C VAL A 82 6.10 -3.74 -4.88
N LYS A 83 5.37 -4.21 -5.90
CA LYS A 83 4.12 -4.96 -5.71
C LYS A 83 4.33 -6.21 -4.86
N LEU A 84 5.39 -6.97 -5.10
CA LEU A 84 5.72 -8.15 -4.31
C LEU A 84 5.98 -7.79 -2.85
N PHE A 85 6.84 -6.81 -2.58
CA PHE A 85 7.14 -6.36 -1.23
C PHE A 85 5.91 -5.78 -0.52
N SER A 86 5.04 -5.09 -1.24
CA SER A 86 3.82 -4.52 -0.66
C SER A 86 2.90 -5.58 -0.06
N THR A 87 2.89 -6.81 -0.59
CA THR A 87 2.03 -7.90 -0.09
C THR A 87 2.41 -8.40 1.30
N VAL A 88 3.63 -8.14 1.74
CA VAL A 88 4.17 -8.59 3.04
C VAL A 88 4.40 -7.44 4.04
N ILE A 89 3.83 -6.26 3.78
CA ILE A 89 3.84 -5.17 4.74
C ILE A 89 2.92 -5.52 5.92
N ARG A 90 3.42 -5.24 7.13
CA ARG A 90 2.67 -5.28 8.38
C ARG A 90 2.97 -4.02 9.20
N PHE A 91 1.96 -3.48 9.86
CA PHE A 91 2.10 -2.41 10.83
C PHE A 91 1.90 -3.02 12.22
N ASP A 92 2.93 -2.97 13.06
CA ASP A 92 2.95 -3.59 14.38
C ASP A 92 2.51 -2.61 15.49
N ASP A 93 2.19 -3.14 16.67
CA ASP A 93 1.74 -2.35 17.83
C ASP A 93 2.80 -1.38 18.37
N ASP A 94 4.06 -1.57 17.99
CA ASP A 94 5.16 -0.66 18.32
C ASP A 94 5.17 0.64 17.47
N GLY A 95 4.22 0.76 16.54
CA GLY A 95 4.04 1.94 15.68
C GLY A 95 4.94 1.97 14.46
N PHE A 96 5.58 0.86 14.11
CA PHE A 96 6.44 0.76 12.93
C PHE A 96 5.89 -0.19 11.87
N TYR A 97 6.27 0.11 10.62
CA TYR A 97 6.00 -0.75 9.48
C TYR A 97 7.14 -1.74 9.27
N TYR A 98 6.79 -2.93 8.85
CA TYR A 98 7.74 -4.02 8.58
C TYR A 98 7.41 -4.75 7.29
N LEU A 99 8.45 -5.23 6.59
CA LEU A 99 8.33 -6.37 5.68
C LEU A 99 8.50 -7.64 6.51
N VAL A 100 7.52 -8.54 6.46
CA VAL A 100 7.52 -9.76 7.26
C VAL A 100 7.40 -10.97 6.37
N THR A 101 8.30 -11.93 6.58
CA THR A 101 8.27 -13.26 5.94
C THR A 101 8.35 -14.33 7.01
N PRO A 102 8.20 -15.61 6.69
CA PRO A 102 8.37 -16.66 7.69
C PRO A 102 9.72 -16.69 8.41
N VAL A 103 10.77 -16.12 7.79
CA VAL A 103 12.15 -16.28 8.24
C VAL A 103 12.81 -14.98 8.73
N GLU A 104 12.31 -13.82 8.31
CA GLU A 104 12.89 -12.52 8.67
C GLU A 104 11.86 -11.38 8.69
N LYS A 105 12.12 -10.39 9.52
CA LYS A 105 11.36 -9.14 9.64
C LYS A 105 12.30 -7.96 9.41
N ILE A 106 11.94 -7.04 8.52
CA ILE A 106 12.73 -5.87 8.14
C ILE A 106 11.92 -4.62 8.45
N GLN A 107 12.46 -3.70 9.24
CA GLN A 107 11.82 -2.43 9.53
C GLN A 107 11.83 -1.52 8.31
N LEU A 108 10.66 -0.93 7.99
CA LEU A 108 10.50 0.06 6.92
C LEU A 108 10.42 1.47 7.49
N LYS A 109 11.18 2.40 6.92
CA LYS A 109 10.97 3.83 7.14
C LYS A 109 9.88 4.33 6.20
N VAL A 110 8.70 4.59 6.71
CA VAL A 110 7.56 5.10 5.92
C VAL A 110 7.33 6.55 6.28
N GLU A 111 7.41 7.46 5.28
CA GLU A 111 7.30 8.91 5.53
C GLU A 111 5.88 9.33 5.92
N ASP A 112 4.86 8.64 5.41
CA ASP A 112 3.45 8.91 5.74
C ASP A 112 2.68 7.58 5.80
N LYS A 113 2.19 7.07 4.67
CA LYS A 113 1.49 5.78 4.55
C LYS A 113 2.18 4.88 3.53
N PRO A 114 2.06 3.55 3.67
CA PRO A 114 2.76 2.62 2.79
C PRO A 114 2.20 2.60 1.36
N PHE A 115 0.97 3.08 1.17
CA PHE A 115 0.30 3.14 -0.12
C PHE A 115 -0.11 4.56 -0.48
N VAL A 116 -0.30 4.81 -1.78
CA VAL A 116 -0.83 6.06 -2.32
C VAL A 116 -1.91 5.76 -3.34
N ILE A 117 -3.08 6.37 -3.20
CA ILE A 117 -4.14 6.30 -4.21
C ILE A 117 -3.75 7.17 -5.41
N LYS A 118 -3.72 6.56 -6.58
CA LYS A 118 -3.36 7.21 -7.85
C LYS A 118 -4.55 7.61 -8.70
N THR A 119 -5.64 6.85 -8.60
CA THR A 119 -6.87 7.08 -9.35
C THR A 119 -8.06 6.45 -8.64
N PHE A 120 -9.27 6.79 -9.08
CA PHE A 120 -10.49 6.09 -8.72
C PHE A 120 -11.41 5.95 -9.93
N ASN A 121 -12.31 4.99 -9.84
CA ASN A 121 -13.45 4.80 -10.74
C ASN A 121 -14.73 4.71 -9.92
N LYS A 122 -15.88 4.85 -10.60
CA LYS A 122 -17.19 4.57 -10.00
C LYS A 122 -17.80 3.38 -10.70
N GLU A 123 -18.31 2.45 -9.93
CA GLU A 123 -19.00 1.26 -10.41
C GLU A 123 -20.30 1.06 -9.65
N VAL A 124 -21.25 0.38 -10.29
CA VAL A 124 -22.48 -0.02 -9.62
C VAL A 124 -22.29 -1.41 -9.00
N ILE A 125 -22.29 -1.48 -7.69
CA ILE A 125 -22.20 -2.70 -6.90
C ILE A 125 -23.49 -2.87 -6.14
N ASP A 126 -24.17 -4.00 -6.31
CA ASP A 126 -25.47 -4.30 -5.70
C ASP A 126 -26.53 -3.21 -5.92
N GLY A 127 -26.53 -2.61 -7.12
CA GLY A 127 -27.46 -1.55 -7.51
C GLY A 127 -27.16 -0.16 -6.94
N LYS A 128 -26.01 0.04 -6.29
CA LYS A 128 -25.58 1.31 -5.74
C LYS A 128 -24.23 1.72 -6.34
N GLU A 129 -24.07 3.01 -6.63
CA GLU A 129 -22.79 3.57 -7.08
C GLU A 129 -21.79 3.53 -5.93
N ALA A 130 -20.57 3.02 -6.20
CA ALA A 130 -19.46 2.94 -5.25
C ALA A 130 -18.18 3.47 -5.87
N TYR A 131 -17.34 4.10 -5.06
CA TYR A 131 -16.00 4.55 -5.45
C TYR A 131 -14.98 3.42 -5.25
N LEU A 132 -14.26 3.07 -6.31
CA LEU A 132 -13.17 2.10 -6.32
C LEU A 132 -11.86 2.83 -6.50
N PHE A 133 -11.03 2.82 -5.47
CA PHE A 133 -9.72 3.46 -5.47
C PHE A 133 -8.64 2.48 -5.90
N GLN A 134 -7.70 2.93 -6.71
CA GLN A 134 -6.53 2.15 -7.11
C GLN A 134 -5.26 2.71 -6.45
N THR A 135 -4.52 1.83 -5.79
CA THR A 135 -3.23 2.18 -5.17
C THR A 135 -2.10 2.21 -6.20
N ASN A 136 -0.95 2.74 -5.78
CA ASN A 136 0.30 2.72 -6.56
C ASN A 136 0.90 1.31 -6.76
N VAL A 137 0.33 0.29 -6.13
CA VAL A 137 0.71 -1.13 -6.28
C VAL A 137 -0.41 -1.96 -6.92
N ASP A 138 -1.41 -1.27 -7.50
CA ASP A 138 -2.58 -1.82 -8.19
C ASP A 138 -3.58 -2.58 -7.30
N ASP A 139 -3.53 -2.43 -6.00
CA ASP A 139 -4.63 -2.88 -5.14
C ASP A 139 -5.87 -2.03 -5.42
N ILE A 140 -7.04 -2.66 -5.51
CA ILE A 140 -8.34 -1.99 -5.65
C ILE A 140 -9.04 -2.01 -4.29
N VAL A 141 -9.51 -0.84 -3.86
CA VAL A 141 -10.19 -0.64 -2.58
C VAL A 141 -11.53 0.02 -2.83
N THR A 142 -12.61 -0.62 -2.41
CA THR A 142 -13.95 -0.01 -2.46
C THR A 142 -14.17 0.83 -1.21
N LEU A 143 -14.52 2.12 -1.40
CA LEU A 143 -14.88 2.98 -0.28
C LEU A 143 -16.17 2.46 0.38
N SER A 144 -16.05 2.05 1.63
CA SER A 144 -17.11 1.41 2.42
C SER A 144 -16.86 1.61 3.92
N ASN A 145 -17.79 1.18 4.76
CA ASN A 145 -17.58 1.17 6.20
C ASN A 145 -16.47 0.21 6.66
N GLU A 146 -16.12 -0.78 5.85
CA GLU A 146 -14.97 -1.68 6.10
C GLU A 146 -13.65 -1.03 5.67
N ASN A 147 -13.69 -0.17 4.65
CA ASN A 147 -12.55 0.58 4.14
C ASN A 147 -12.87 2.10 4.17
N PRO A 148 -12.96 2.69 5.37
CA PRO A 148 -13.40 4.07 5.52
C PRO A 148 -12.35 5.06 5.04
N LEU A 149 -12.84 6.21 4.58
CA LEU A 149 -12.05 7.39 4.31
C LEU A 149 -12.07 8.31 5.54
N ARG A 150 -10.94 8.94 5.81
CA ARG A 150 -10.80 9.99 6.82
C ARG A 150 -9.88 11.09 6.32
N VAL A 151 -10.05 12.28 6.84
CA VAL A 151 -9.21 13.44 6.49
C VAL A 151 -8.60 14.01 7.75
N GLU A 152 -7.27 14.13 7.77
CA GLU A 152 -6.53 14.86 8.78
C GLU A 152 -6.20 16.27 8.26
N ILE A 153 -6.32 17.27 9.12
CA ILE A 153 -5.96 18.64 8.79
C ILE A 153 -4.66 18.99 9.53
N ASP A 154 -3.63 19.37 8.79
CA ASP A 154 -2.40 19.86 9.41
C ASP A 154 -2.69 21.15 10.20
N LYS A 155 -2.32 21.15 11.48
CA LYS A 155 -2.64 22.27 12.38
C LYS A 155 -1.95 23.59 12.02
N LYS A 156 -0.82 23.54 11.30
CA LYS A 156 -0.04 24.72 10.95
C LYS A 156 -0.37 25.23 9.56
N THR A 157 -0.41 24.31 8.58
CA THR A 157 -0.62 24.65 7.17
C THR A 157 -2.09 24.66 6.77
N GLN A 158 -2.96 24.07 7.60
CA GLN A 158 -4.38 23.81 7.30
C GLN A 158 -4.59 22.94 6.04
N GLU A 159 -3.55 22.28 5.57
CA GLU A 159 -3.64 21.39 4.42
C GLU A 159 -4.29 20.06 4.81
N PRO A 160 -5.26 19.55 3.99
CA PRO A 160 -5.85 18.26 4.22
C PRO A 160 -4.92 17.12 3.79
N SER A 161 -4.87 16.08 4.58
CA SER A 161 -4.27 14.79 4.26
C SER A 161 -5.35 13.71 4.33
N PRO A 162 -5.93 13.32 3.19
CA PRO A 162 -6.98 12.32 3.12
C PRO A 162 -6.36 10.91 3.05
N TYR A 163 -6.95 9.98 3.80
CA TYR A 163 -6.52 8.59 3.89
C TYR A 163 -7.71 7.65 3.69
N ILE A 164 -7.43 6.47 3.16
CA ILE A 164 -8.39 5.36 3.10
C ILE A 164 -7.75 4.09 3.66
N LEU A 165 -8.51 3.32 4.42
CA LEU A 165 -8.07 2.01 4.89
C LEU A 165 -8.04 1.03 3.71
N VAL A 166 -6.88 0.46 3.41
CA VAL A 166 -6.69 -0.48 2.31
C VAL A 166 -6.97 -1.90 2.76
N ARG A 167 -6.30 -2.32 3.83
CA ARG A 167 -6.48 -3.65 4.44
C ARG A 167 -5.94 -3.67 5.85
N LYS A 168 -6.60 -4.41 6.75
CA LYS A 168 -6.21 -4.54 8.16
C LYS A 168 -6.04 -3.15 8.81
N ASN A 169 -4.83 -2.78 9.19
CA ASN A 169 -4.49 -1.47 9.72
C ASN A 169 -3.56 -0.66 8.78
N LEU A 170 -3.49 -1.04 7.50
CA LEU A 170 -2.69 -0.37 6.49
C LEU A 170 -3.56 0.61 5.69
N GLU A 171 -3.16 1.88 5.69
CA GLU A 171 -3.83 2.96 4.98
C GLU A 171 -3.06 3.40 3.74
N ALA A 172 -3.78 4.04 2.82
CA ALA A 172 -3.22 4.78 1.69
C ALA A 172 -3.47 6.28 1.85
N LEU A 173 -2.47 7.10 1.52
CA LEU A 173 -2.67 8.51 1.28
C LEU A 173 -3.39 8.70 -0.06
N ILE A 174 -4.51 9.42 -0.07
CA ILE A 174 -5.16 9.81 -1.32
C ILE A 174 -4.36 10.98 -1.91
N SER A 175 -3.86 10.82 -3.15
CA SER A 175 -3.05 11.86 -3.79
C SER A 175 -3.86 13.15 -3.96
N ARG A 176 -3.16 14.30 -3.96
CA ARG A 176 -3.79 15.62 -4.04
C ARG A 176 -4.74 15.75 -5.25
N ASN A 177 -4.32 15.26 -6.42
CA ASN A 177 -5.14 15.30 -7.62
C ASN A 177 -6.44 14.50 -7.48
N VAL A 178 -6.35 13.30 -6.90
CA VAL A 178 -7.52 12.45 -6.65
C VAL A 178 -8.44 13.10 -5.62
N PHE A 179 -7.89 13.69 -4.56
CA PHE A 179 -8.70 14.37 -3.55
C PHE A 179 -9.46 15.56 -4.12
N TYR A 180 -8.85 16.37 -4.99
CA TYR A 180 -9.55 17.48 -5.64
C TYR A 180 -10.69 16.98 -6.53
N GLN A 181 -10.51 15.89 -7.27
CA GLN A 181 -11.60 15.29 -8.06
C GLN A 181 -12.75 14.82 -7.15
N LEU A 182 -12.46 14.22 -5.98
CA LEU A 182 -13.49 13.86 -5.01
C LEU A 182 -14.23 15.08 -4.48
N VAL A 183 -13.53 16.16 -4.19
CA VAL A 183 -14.13 17.43 -3.73
C VAL A 183 -15.05 18.04 -4.79
N GLU A 184 -14.68 17.96 -6.08
CA GLU A 184 -15.52 18.43 -7.18
C GLU A 184 -16.84 17.64 -7.32
N GLU A 185 -16.81 16.34 -6.96
CA GLU A 185 -18.01 15.49 -6.97
C GLU A 185 -18.84 15.56 -5.68
N ALA A 186 -18.27 16.12 -4.60
CA ALA A 186 -18.86 16.15 -3.29
C ALA A 186 -20.10 17.08 -3.21
N LYS A 187 -20.99 16.77 -2.30
CA LYS A 187 -22.14 17.61 -1.97
C LYS A 187 -21.93 18.27 -0.61
N LEU A 188 -22.28 19.55 -0.52
CA LEU A 188 -22.24 20.26 0.76
C LEU A 188 -23.42 19.84 1.63
N ASN A 189 -23.13 19.28 2.79
CA ASN A 189 -24.13 19.09 3.82
C ASN A 189 -24.35 20.42 4.57
N SER A 190 -25.49 21.05 4.37
CA SER A 190 -25.81 22.37 4.94
C SER A 190 -25.93 22.37 6.47
N LYS A 191 -26.13 21.21 7.10
CA LYS A 191 -26.22 21.09 8.56
C LYS A 191 -24.87 20.97 9.22
N THR A 192 -23.94 20.17 8.67
CA THR A 192 -22.61 19.92 9.22
C THR A 192 -21.56 20.85 8.65
N GLN A 193 -21.84 21.52 7.51
CA GLN A 193 -20.91 22.32 6.72
C GLN A 193 -19.73 21.48 6.21
N GLU A 194 -19.96 20.19 5.95
CA GLU A 194 -18.97 19.27 5.42
C GLU A 194 -19.28 18.92 3.97
N LEU A 195 -18.21 18.70 3.21
CA LEU A 195 -18.28 18.08 1.89
C LEU A 195 -18.42 16.57 2.05
N GLU A 196 -19.39 15.98 1.40
CA GLU A 196 -19.72 14.57 1.53
C GLU A 196 -19.81 13.89 0.15
N ILE A 197 -19.34 12.65 0.08
CA ILE A 197 -19.55 11.73 -1.05
C ILE A 197 -20.32 10.50 -0.58
N ASN A 198 -21.11 9.92 -1.48
CA ASN A 198 -21.84 8.68 -1.20
C ASN A 198 -21.23 7.52 -1.97
N SER A 199 -20.91 6.43 -1.26
CA SER A 199 -20.35 5.20 -1.83
C SER A 199 -21.07 3.99 -1.26
N GLY A 200 -21.64 3.16 -2.12
CA GLY A 200 -22.39 1.98 -1.70
C GLY A 200 -23.64 2.26 -0.86
N GLY A 201 -24.07 3.53 -0.78
CA GLY A 201 -25.17 4.00 0.05
C GLY A 201 -24.74 4.56 1.41
N ASP A 202 -23.45 4.50 1.75
CA ASP A 202 -22.89 5.13 2.94
C ASP A 202 -22.31 6.52 2.59
N VAL A 203 -22.30 7.42 3.56
CA VAL A 203 -21.82 8.81 3.41
C VAL A 203 -20.48 8.97 4.06
N PHE A 204 -19.52 9.58 3.32
CA PHE A 204 -18.18 9.83 3.77
C PHE A 204 -17.84 11.32 3.68
N SER A 205 -17.35 11.88 4.80
CA SER A 205 -16.93 13.28 4.86
C SER A 205 -15.54 13.50 4.27
N LEU A 206 -15.40 14.53 3.45
CA LEU A 206 -14.12 15.03 2.94
C LEU A 206 -13.58 16.22 3.76
N GLY A 207 -14.27 16.58 4.83
CA GLY A 207 -13.92 17.71 5.70
C GLY A 207 -14.85 18.90 5.53
N LYS A 208 -14.62 19.92 6.38
CA LYS A 208 -15.41 21.15 6.37
C LYS A 208 -14.96 22.08 5.26
N VAL A 209 -15.89 22.82 4.70
CA VAL A 209 -15.60 23.99 3.88
C VAL A 209 -15.12 25.10 4.81
N ILE A 210 -13.90 25.59 4.56
CA ILE A 210 -13.30 26.70 5.28
C ILE A 210 -13.65 28.00 4.57
#